data_bdfb0b847fed8ce91b52355f33aceebc
#
_entry.id   bdfb0b847fed8ce91b52355f33aceebc
#
_cell.length_a   1.000
_cell.length_b   1.000
_cell.length_c   1.000
_cell.angle_alpha   90.00
_cell.angle_beta   90.00
_cell.angle_gamma   90.00
#
_symmetry.space_group_name_H-M   'P 1'
#
loop_
_entity.id
_entity.type
_entity.pdbx_description
1 polymer ?
#
loop_
_entity_poly.entity_id
_entity_poly.type
_entity_poly.pdbx_seq_one_letter_code
_entity_poly.pdbx_strand_id
1 'polypeptide(L)'
;MVLKLNIDFALEEVTPKKLELLQSVFDAHDMAARNNQNASSGAAVNAFFGSAQLTNAIASAILTLGDAHGPIGPARFVYEKFDERSLKSAILSGMKIPGFGNSFFKDSIDPAWSRVREIIEVDFKKANDRIKQLHGWIKEVGKDVHPNAALYSAVICNELGMIHGSESAIFVLARTAAWTSLCMKNER
;
A
#
# COMPACT_ATOMS: atom_id res chain seq x y z
N MET A 1 -21.79 -1.38 -9.16
CA MET A 1 -22.26 -0.76 -7.89
C MET A 1 -21.16 0.22 -7.47
N VAL A 2 -21.35 1.51 -7.74
CA VAL A 2 -20.37 2.54 -7.33
C VAL A 2 -20.61 2.80 -5.84
N LEU A 3 -19.70 2.34 -5.00
CA LEU A 3 -19.67 2.73 -3.59
C LEU A 3 -19.28 4.22 -3.55
N LYS A 4 -20.23 5.13 -3.35
CA LYS A 4 -19.91 6.50 -2.95
C LYS A 4 -19.48 6.44 -1.48
N LEU A 5 -18.18 6.28 -1.24
CA LEU A 5 -17.61 6.53 0.06
C LEU A 5 -17.58 8.06 0.25
N ASN A 6 -18.54 8.61 1.00
CA ASN A 6 -18.38 9.92 1.60
C ASN A 6 -17.39 9.78 2.78
N ILE A 7 -16.10 9.83 2.46
CA ILE A 7 -15.08 9.96 3.48
C ILE A 7 -14.87 11.47 3.60
N ASP A 8 -15.40 12.06 4.68
CA ASP A 8 -15.05 13.42 5.11
C ASP A 8 -13.60 13.41 5.63
N PHE A 9 -12.67 13.23 4.69
CA PHE A 9 -11.33 13.72 4.89
C PHE A 9 -11.39 15.23 4.65
N ALA A 10 -10.60 16.03 5.38
CA ALA A 10 -10.37 17.41 5.03
C ALA A 10 -9.63 17.47 3.68
N LEU A 11 -10.32 17.06 2.62
CA LEU A 11 -9.80 16.98 1.26
C LEU A 11 -9.84 18.39 0.70
N GLU A 12 -8.68 19.01 0.60
CA GLU A 12 -8.45 20.00 -0.45
C GLU A 12 -8.95 19.38 -1.76
N GLU A 13 -9.50 20.19 -2.64
CA GLU A 13 -10.19 19.83 -3.88
C GLU A 13 -9.74 18.51 -4.54
N VAL A 14 -10.62 17.48 -4.49
CA VAL A 14 -10.33 16.16 -5.08
C VAL A 14 -10.56 16.26 -6.58
N THR A 15 -9.48 16.33 -7.33
CA THR A 15 -9.55 16.36 -8.79
C THR A 15 -9.88 14.97 -9.37
N PRO A 16 -10.45 14.91 -10.63
CA PRO A 16 -10.69 13.63 -11.29
C PRO A 16 -9.45 12.72 -11.36
N LYS A 17 -8.25 13.29 -11.56
CA LYS A 17 -6.99 12.55 -11.58
C LYS A 17 -6.65 11.92 -10.21
N LYS A 18 -6.90 12.64 -9.13
CA LYS A 18 -6.72 12.10 -7.77
C LYS A 18 -7.70 10.95 -7.49
N LEU A 19 -8.93 11.04 -7.99
CA LEU A 19 -9.92 9.95 -7.90
C LEU A 19 -9.50 8.73 -8.72
N GLU A 20 -9.01 8.92 -9.93
CA GLU A 20 -8.50 7.83 -10.76
C GLU A 20 -7.32 7.12 -10.09
N LEU A 21 -6.39 7.88 -9.51
CA LEU A 21 -5.27 7.32 -8.77
C LEU A 21 -5.77 6.52 -7.54
N LEU A 22 -6.71 7.08 -6.77
CA LEU A 22 -7.29 6.39 -5.61
C LEU A 22 -7.97 5.08 -6.01
N GLN A 23 -8.80 5.09 -7.07
CA GLN A 23 -9.46 3.90 -7.56
C GLN A 23 -8.43 2.84 -7.99
N SER A 24 -7.40 3.24 -8.71
CA SER A 24 -6.33 2.33 -9.16
C SER A 24 -5.55 1.73 -7.99
N VAL A 25 -5.32 2.51 -6.92
CA VAL A 25 -4.71 2.00 -5.68
C VAL A 25 -5.63 0.98 -5.01
N PHE A 26 -6.94 1.22 -4.98
CA PHE A 26 -7.91 0.26 -4.42
C PHE A 26 -7.93 -1.05 -5.23
N ASP A 27 -7.96 -0.95 -6.56
CA ASP A 27 -7.95 -2.11 -7.45
C ASP A 27 -6.66 -2.93 -7.28
N ALA A 28 -5.51 -2.25 -7.14
CA ALA A 28 -4.22 -2.91 -6.91
C ALA A 28 -4.18 -3.63 -5.54
N HIS A 29 -4.72 -3.01 -4.50
CA HIS A 29 -4.84 -3.65 -3.19
C HIS A 29 -5.80 -4.84 -3.21
N ASP A 30 -6.95 -4.74 -3.87
CA ASP A 30 -7.91 -5.84 -4.02
C ASP A 30 -7.26 -7.02 -4.75
N MET A 31 -6.59 -6.75 -5.88
CA MET A 31 -5.87 -7.78 -6.64
C MET A 31 -4.79 -8.46 -5.80
N ALA A 32 -3.95 -7.69 -5.10
CA ALA A 32 -2.91 -8.24 -4.24
C ALA A 32 -3.48 -9.03 -3.05
N ALA A 33 -4.64 -8.64 -2.52
CA ALA A 33 -5.27 -9.33 -1.39
C ALA A 33 -5.91 -10.67 -1.78
N ARG A 34 -6.30 -10.85 -3.05
CA ARG A 34 -6.82 -12.15 -3.54
C ARG A 34 -5.77 -13.25 -3.54
N ASN A 35 -4.50 -12.88 -3.45
CA ASN A 35 -3.42 -13.82 -3.16
C ASN A 35 -3.39 -14.12 -1.65
N ASN A 36 -3.96 -15.26 -1.23
CA ASN A 36 -4.02 -15.70 0.16
C ASN A 36 -2.65 -16.02 0.80
N GLN A 37 -1.55 -15.86 0.07
CA GLN A 37 -0.19 -16.00 0.59
C GLN A 37 0.25 -14.79 1.43
N ASN A 38 -0.41 -13.62 1.30
CA ASN A 38 -0.10 -12.47 2.15
C ASN A 38 -0.72 -12.62 3.55
N ALA A 39 -0.05 -12.00 4.55
CA ALA A 39 -0.37 -12.18 5.96
C ALA A 39 -1.84 -11.85 6.29
N SER A 40 -2.38 -10.75 5.79
CA SER A 40 -3.74 -10.33 6.10
C SER A 40 -4.81 -11.21 5.44
N SER A 41 -4.62 -11.59 4.18
CA SER A 41 -5.54 -12.51 3.51
C SER A 41 -5.52 -13.90 4.16
N GLY A 42 -4.34 -14.40 4.51
CA GLY A 42 -4.19 -15.66 5.25
C GLY A 42 -4.86 -15.62 6.62
N ALA A 43 -4.73 -14.53 7.36
CA ALA A 43 -5.37 -14.37 8.66
C ALA A 43 -6.90 -14.39 8.56
N ALA A 44 -7.49 -13.67 7.59
CA ALA A 44 -8.93 -13.68 7.35
C ALA A 44 -9.44 -15.09 7.05
N VAL A 45 -8.82 -15.76 6.08
CA VAL A 45 -9.23 -17.10 5.63
C VAL A 45 -9.10 -18.13 6.77
N ASN A 46 -7.98 -18.15 7.47
CA ASN A 46 -7.75 -19.09 8.57
C ASN A 46 -8.72 -18.87 9.74
N ALA A 47 -9.02 -17.62 10.10
CA ALA A 47 -10.00 -17.32 11.12
C ALA A 47 -11.40 -17.78 10.72
N PHE A 48 -11.79 -17.55 9.45
CA PHE A 48 -13.09 -17.98 8.93
C PHE A 48 -13.23 -19.50 8.92
N PHE A 49 -12.23 -20.23 8.48
CA PHE A 49 -12.19 -21.70 8.55
C PHE A 49 -12.21 -22.24 9.98
N GLY A 50 -11.66 -21.51 10.93
CA GLY A 50 -11.75 -21.79 12.36
C GLY A 50 -13.12 -21.53 12.98
N SER A 51 -14.16 -21.33 12.14
CA SER A 51 -15.55 -21.05 12.55
C SER A 51 -15.77 -19.65 13.13
N ALA A 52 -14.88 -18.68 12.85
CA ALA A 52 -15.12 -17.28 13.19
C ALA A 52 -16.26 -16.70 12.31
N GLN A 53 -17.02 -15.79 12.87
CA GLN A 53 -17.94 -14.97 12.06
C GLN A 53 -17.12 -14.12 11.05
N LEU A 54 -17.72 -13.81 9.90
CA LEU A 54 -17.07 -13.05 8.84
C LEU A 54 -16.45 -11.73 9.35
N THR A 55 -17.15 -11.02 10.23
CA THR A 55 -16.65 -9.78 10.84
C THR A 55 -15.37 -10.01 11.65
N ASN A 56 -15.29 -11.12 12.41
CA ASN A 56 -14.12 -11.48 13.18
C ASN A 56 -12.96 -11.93 12.29
N ALA A 57 -13.27 -12.61 11.19
CA ALA A 57 -12.28 -12.97 10.17
C ALA A 57 -11.66 -11.72 9.52
N ILE A 58 -12.49 -10.74 9.14
CA ILE A 58 -11.99 -9.46 8.61
C ILE A 58 -11.18 -8.71 9.68
N ALA A 59 -11.64 -8.68 10.95
CA ALA A 59 -10.88 -8.07 12.03
C ALA A 59 -9.51 -8.72 12.22
N SER A 60 -9.40 -10.05 12.08
CA SER A 60 -8.10 -10.75 12.17
C SER A 60 -7.13 -10.31 11.07
N ALA A 61 -7.63 -10.04 9.86
CA ALA A 61 -6.82 -9.48 8.78
C ALA A 61 -6.31 -8.08 9.13
N ILE A 62 -7.15 -7.23 9.71
CA ILE A 62 -6.78 -5.86 10.12
C ILE A 62 -5.70 -5.91 11.21
N LEU A 63 -5.80 -6.82 12.15
CA LEU A 63 -4.83 -6.98 13.25
C LEU A 63 -3.42 -7.42 12.78
N THR A 64 -3.26 -7.87 11.53
CA THR A 64 -1.93 -8.16 10.98
C THR A 64 -1.19 -6.92 10.49
N LEU A 65 -1.87 -5.77 10.42
CA LEU A 65 -1.25 -4.53 9.94
C LEU A 65 -0.26 -3.99 10.97
N GLY A 66 0.89 -3.55 10.49
CA GLY A 66 1.95 -3.01 11.32
C GLY A 66 3.21 -2.72 10.49
N ASP A 67 4.34 -2.60 11.18
CA ASP A 67 5.61 -2.19 10.55
C ASP A 67 6.12 -3.17 9.49
N ALA A 68 5.77 -4.44 9.59
CA ALA A 68 6.18 -5.47 8.64
C ALA A 68 5.15 -5.73 7.53
N HIS A 69 3.87 -5.38 7.74
CA HIS A 69 2.79 -5.63 6.79
C HIS A 69 1.88 -4.41 6.67
N GLY A 70 1.87 -3.80 5.48
CA GLY A 70 1.09 -2.60 5.21
C GLY A 70 1.61 -1.32 5.87
N PRO A 71 2.95 -1.09 5.94
CA PRO A 71 3.55 0.05 6.63
C PRO A 71 3.39 1.37 5.84
N ILE A 72 2.15 1.78 5.53
CA ILE A 72 1.89 2.96 4.68
C ILE A 72 2.34 4.25 5.38
N GLY A 73 2.03 4.42 6.67
CA GLY A 73 2.48 5.58 7.44
C GLY A 73 4.01 5.73 7.48
N PRO A 74 4.78 4.69 7.87
CA PRO A 74 6.22 4.71 7.75
C PRO A 74 6.75 4.96 6.33
N ALA A 75 6.10 4.41 5.29
CA ALA A 75 6.48 4.66 3.90
C ALA A 75 6.21 6.13 3.50
N ARG A 76 5.12 6.71 3.98
CA ARG A 76 4.80 8.12 3.79
C ARG A 76 5.84 9.03 4.46
N PHE A 77 6.27 8.69 5.67
CA PHE A 77 7.34 9.42 6.35
C PHE A 77 8.66 9.38 5.56
N VAL A 78 9.04 8.22 5.01
CA VAL A 78 10.21 8.12 4.11
C VAL A 78 10.01 8.98 2.87
N TYR A 79 8.85 8.89 2.23
CA TYR A 79 8.52 9.65 1.02
C TYR A 79 8.61 11.16 1.25
N GLU A 80 8.07 11.67 2.35
CA GLU A 80 7.99 13.11 2.62
C GLU A 80 9.27 13.68 3.22
N LYS A 81 9.94 12.96 4.12
CA LYS A 81 10.93 13.51 5.04
C LYS A 81 12.37 13.10 4.81
N PHE A 82 12.62 11.92 4.21
CA PHE A 82 13.99 11.48 4.06
C PHE A 82 14.71 12.28 2.98
N ASP A 83 15.85 12.83 3.35
CA ASP A 83 16.89 13.30 2.43
C ASP A 83 17.86 12.19 2.08
N GLU A 84 18.79 12.45 1.18
CA GLU A 84 19.79 11.49 0.72
C GLU A 84 20.62 10.93 1.89
N ARG A 85 21.09 11.81 2.77
CA ARG A 85 21.95 11.45 3.90
C ARG A 85 21.22 10.52 4.87
N SER A 86 20.00 10.89 5.25
CA SER A 86 19.17 10.11 6.18
C SER A 86 18.84 8.74 5.62
N LEU A 87 18.48 8.67 4.33
CA LEU A 87 18.15 7.42 3.66
C LEU A 87 19.36 6.48 3.58
N LYS A 88 20.51 6.99 3.10
CA LYS A 88 21.74 6.21 3.00
C LYS A 88 22.23 5.73 4.37
N SER A 89 22.18 6.60 5.39
CA SER A 89 22.54 6.24 6.76
C SER A 89 21.64 5.12 7.31
N ALA A 90 20.33 5.20 7.10
CA ALA A 90 19.39 4.17 7.52
C ALA A 90 19.69 2.81 6.86
N ILE A 91 19.98 2.80 5.55
CA ILE A 91 20.32 1.58 4.82
C ILE A 91 21.63 0.97 5.33
N LEU A 92 22.66 1.79 5.51
CA LEU A 92 23.97 1.34 5.99
C LEU A 92 23.93 0.81 7.42
N SER A 93 22.99 1.28 8.25
CA SER A 93 22.71 0.72 9.60
C SER A 93 21.90 -0.59 9.57
N GLY A 94 21.55 -1.11 8.39
CA GLY A 94 20.78 -2.34 8.23
C GLY A 94 19.27 -2.17 8.29
N MET A 95 18.77 -0.94 8.32
CA MET A 95 17.33 -0.69 8.35
C MET A 95 16.66 -1.10 7.02
N LYS A 96 15.54 -1.78 7.11
CA LYS A 96 14.64 -1.95 5.96
C LYS A 96 13.91 -0.64 5.69
N ILE A 97 13.91 -0.18 4.44
CA ILE A 97 13.27 1.07 4.08
C ILE A 97 11.78 0.83 3.78
N PRO A 98 10.85 1.36 4.59
CA PRO A 98 9.43 1.26 4.31
C PRO A 98 9.09 1.83 2.94
N GLY A 99 8.23 1.11 2.20
CA GLY A 99 7.90 1.49 0.83
C GLY A 99 8.76 0.87 -0.26
N PHE A 100 9.84 0.16 0.12
CA PHE A 100 10.74 -0.52 -0.83
C PHE A 100 10.94 -1.99 -0.46
N GLY A 101 11.10 -2.82 -1.53
CA GLY A 101 11.26 -4.26 -1.40
C GLY A 101 9.94 -5.02 -1.26
N ASN A 102 9.92 -6.24 -1.79
CA ASN A 102 8.78 -7.15 -1.74
C ASN A 102 9.31 -8.59 -1.63
N SER A 103 8.78 -9.38 -0.72
CA SER A 103 9.20 -10.78 -0.54
C SER A 103 8.79 -11.69 -1.69
N PHE A 104 7.71 -11.35 -2.41
CA PHE A 104 7.18 -12.14 -3.54
C PHE A 104 7.76 -11.67 -4.88
N PHE A 105 8.09 -10.40 -5.02
CA PHE A 105 8.60 -9.77 -6.25
C PHE A 105 9.95 -9.12 -5.95
N LYS A 106 11.00 -9.96 -5.77
CA LYS A 106 12.33 -9.48 -5.34
C LYS A 106 13.00 -8.61 -6.41
N ASP A 107 12.90 -9.07 -7.67
CA ASP A 107 13.64 -8.49 -8.80
C ASP A 107 12.72 -7.66 -9.73
N SER A 108 11.49 -7.38 -9.31
CA SER A 108 10.51 -6.66 -10.11
C SER A 108 9.48 -5.93 -9.25
N ILE A 109 8.72 -5.07 -9.88
CA ILE A 109 7.56 -4.45 -9.25
C ILE A 109 6.37 -5.42 -9.40
N ASP A 110 5.58 -5.58 -8.34
CA ASP A 110 4.35 -6.36 -8.36
C ASP A 110 3.43 -5.86 -9.50
N PRO A 111 3.05 -6.74 -10.45
CA PRO A 111 2.20 -6.39 -11.60
C PRO A 111 0.87 -5.72 -11.23
N ALA A 112 0.32 -6.03 -10.04
CA ALA A 112 -0.91 -5.40 -9.55
C ALA A 112 -0.81 -3.86 -9.51
N TRP A 113 0.41 -3.32 -9.38
CA TRP A 113 0.67 -1.89 -9.27
C TRP A 113 1.01 -1.19 -10.60
N SER A 114 0.96 -1.89 -11.72
CA SER A 114 1.35 -1.34 -13.04
C SER A 114 0.52 -0.11 -13.42
N ARG A 115 -0.79 -0.16 -13.23
CA ARG A 115 -1.68 0.97 -13.54
C ARG A 115 -1.43 2.17 -12.64
N VAL A 116 -1.21 1.95 -11.34
CA VAL A 116 -0.88 3.01 -10.39
C VAL A 116 0.41 3.73 -10.80
N ARG A 117 1.44 2.96 -11.19
CA ARG A 117 2.71 3.53 -11.68
C ARG A 117 2.51 4.39 -12.91
N GLU A 118 1.78 3.89 -13.90
CA GLU A 118 1.48 4.62 -15.13
C GLU A 118 0.82 5.96 -14.85
N ILE A 119 -0.21 5.98 -14.01
CA ILE A 119 -0.92 7.21 -13.61
C ILE A 119 0.04 8.18 -12.90
N ILE A 120 0.86 7.69 -11.96
CA ILE A 120 1.83 8.53 -11.25
C ILE A 120 2.85 9.11 -12.24
N GLU A 121 3.34 8.31 -13.17
CA GLU A 121 4.34 8.74 -14.16
C GLU A 121 3.80 9.82 -15.10
N VAL A 122 2.55 9.70 -15.51
CA VAL A 122 1.93 10.62 -16.48
C VAL A 122 1.38 11.89 -15.81
N ASP A 123 0.62 11.73 -14.74
CA ASP A 123 -0.21 12.78 -14.17
C ASP A 123 0.36 13.41 -12.89
N PHE A 124 1.25 12.71 -12.16
CA PHE A 124 1.81 13.15 -10.89
C PHE A 124 3.34 13.25 -10.96
N LYS A 125 3.85 14.10 -11.86
CA LYS A 125 5.29 14.20 -12.16
C LYS A 125 6.15 14.43 -10.91
N LYS A 126 5.73 15.32 -10.01
CA LYS A 126 6.48 15.58 -8.76
C LYS A 126 6.60 14.32 -7.89
N ALA A 127 5.52 13.56 -7.78
CA ALA A 127 5.53 12.30 -7.05
C ALA A 127 6.44 11.26 -7.73
N ASN A 128 6.37 11.15 -9.05
CA ASN A 128 7.24 10.27 -9.83
C ASN A 128 8.71 10.63 -9.65
N ASP A 129 9.06 11.91 -9.75
CA ASP A 129 10.44 12.38 -9.58
C ASP A 129 10.94 12.06 -8.16
N ARG A 130 10.08 12.22 -7.16
CA ARG A 130 10.42 11.89 -5.77
C ARG A 130 10.66 10.38 -5.59
N ILE A 131 9.82 9.52 -6.18
CA ILE A 131 10.01 8.07 -6.16
C ILE A 131 11.34 7.70 -6.82
N LYS A 132 11.63 8.26 -8.01
CA LYS A 132 12.88 8.04 -8.74
C LYS A 132 14.10 8.48 -7.94
N GLN A 133 14.01 9.62 -7.28
CA GLN A 133 15.07 10.15 -6.42
C GLN A 133 15.38 9.19 -5.25
N LEU A 134 14.37 8.78 -4.50
CA LEU A 134 14.54 7.83 -3.40
C LEU A 134 15.13 6.50 -3.88
N HIS A 135 14.61 5.97 -4.98
CA HIS A 135 15.10 4.73 -5.57
C HIS A 135 16.55 4.85 -6.07
N GLY A 136 16.91 6.00 -6.64
CA GLY A 136 18.30 6.29 -7.05
C GLY A 136 19.25 6.23 -5.85
N TRP A 137 18.96 6.91 -4.76
CA TRP A 137 19.77 6.88 -3.54
C TRP A 137 19.91 5.49 -2.93
N ILE A 138 18.85 4.66 -3.02
CA ILE A 138 18.90 3.26 -2.56
C ILE A 138 19.87 2.44 -3.43
N LYS A 139 19.85 2.64 -4.75
CA LYS A 139 20.76 1.95 -5.68
C LYS A 139 22.22 2.35 -5.49
N GLU A 140 22.49 3.62 -5.19
CA GLU A 140 23.84 4.11 -4.95
C GLU A 140 24.54 3.46 -3.75
N VAL A 141 23.77 2.93 -2.78
CA VAL A 141 24.30 2.13 -1.66
C VAL A 141 24.30 0.62 -1.93
N GLY A 142 24.14 0.22 -3.18
CA GLY A 142 24.23 -1.18 -3.61
C GLY A 142 23.00 -2.03 -3.28
N LYS A 143 21.85 -1.41 -3.04
CA LYS A 143 20.57 -2.14 -2.84
C LYS A 143 19.74 -2.10 -4.11
N ASP A 144 19.35 -3.27 -4.61
CA ASP A 144 18.44 -3.40 -5.74
C ASP A 144 17.05 -3.83 -5.22
N VAL A 145 16.29 -2.86 -4.74
CA VAL A 145 14.92 -3.05 -4.23
C VAL A 145 13.97 -2.07 -4.88
N HIS A 146 12.81 -2.56 -5.30
CA HIS A 146 11.82 -1.76 -6.02
C HIS A 146 10.78 -1.13 -5.09
N PRO A 147 10.13 -0.02 -5.51
CA PRO A 147 8.95 0.53 -4.86
C PRO A 147 7.85 -0.53 -4.71
N ASN A 148 7.18 -0.55 -3.57
CA ASN A 148 6.14 -1.52 -3.25
C ASN A 148 4.78 -0.87 -2.96
N ALA A 149 3.79 -1.69 -2.65
CA ALA A 149 2.43 -1.28 -2.32
C ALA A 149 2.36 -0.14 -1.29
N ALA A 150 3.19 -0.19 -0.24
CA ALA A 150 3.16 0.82 0.81
C ALA A 150 3.63 2.19 0.31
N LEU A 151 4.61 2.26 -0.59
CA LEU A 151 5.06 3.53 -1.17
C LEU A 151 3.98 4.13 -2.08
N TYR A 152 3.39 3.34 -2.98
CA TYR A 152 2.33 3.84 -3.86
C TYR A 152 1.10 4.31 -3.09
N SER A 153 0.74 3.58 -2.02
CA SER A 153 -0.34 4.01 -1.12
C SER A 153 0.02 5.28 -0.35
N ALA A 154 1.28 5.44 0.05
CA ALA A 154 1.76 6.67 0.68
C ALA A 154 1.67 7.87 -0.25
N VAL A 155 1.97 7.69 -1.54
CA VAL A 155 1.83 8.75 -2.56
C VAL A 155 0.38 9.23 -2.64
N ILE A 156 -0.61 8.33 -2.74
CA ILE A 156 -2.00 8.76 -2.79
C ILE A 156 -2.45 9.43 -1.48
N CYS A 157 -2.00 8.94 -0.32
CA CYS A 157 -2.29 9.61 0.96
C CYS A 157 -1.77 11.05 0.97
N ASN A 158 -0.57 11.27 0.40
CA ASN A 158 0.02 12.61 0.28
C ASN A 158 -0.75 13.48 -0.72
N GLU A 159 -1.07 12.96 -1.91
CA GLU A 159 -1.81 13.68 -2.96
C GLU A 159 -3.24 14.05 -2.54
N LEU A 160 -3.86 13.26 -1.66
CA LEU A 160 -5.17 13.54 -1.09
C LEU A 160 -5.11 14.44 0.15
N GLY A 161 -3.93 14.80 0.66
CA GLY A 161 -3.81 15.56 1.90
C GLY A 161 -4.36 14.82 3.13
N MET A 162 -4.26 13.47 3.16
CA MET A 162 -4.77 12.69 4.29
C MET A 162 -4.06 13.04 5.59
N ILE A 163 -4.81 13.02 6.69
CA ILE A 163 -4.25 13.25 8.03
C ILE A 163 -3.25 12.14 8.36
N HIS A 164 -2.08 12.51 8.89
CA HIS A 164 -1.09 11.54 9.36
C HIS A 164 -1.68 10.65 10.46
N GLY A 165 -1.41 9.33 10.36
CA GLY A 165 -1.98 8.31 11.23
C GLY A 165 -3.24 7.64 10.68
N SER A 166 -3.83 8.18 9.59
CA SER A 166 -5.01 7.59 8.92
C SER A 166 -4.68 6.73 7.69
N GLU A 167 -3.41 6.60 7.33
CA GLU A 167 -2.95 5.96 6.09
C GLU A 167 -3.38 4.49 5.98
N SER A 168 -3.48 3.77 7.10
CA SER A 168 -3.93 2.39 7.13
C SER A 168 -5.37 2.21 6.64
N ALA A 169 -6.18 3.27 6.68
CA ALA A 169 -7.55 3.24 6.16
C ALA A 169 -7.59 2.87 4.67
N ILE A 170 -6.64 3.36 3.85
CA ILE A 170 -6.52 3.00 2.44
C ILE A 170 -6.39 1.47 2.30
N PHE A 171 -5.49 0.86 3.08
CA PHE A 171 -5.25 -0.57 3.02
C PHE A 171 -6.49 -1.36 3.43
N VAL A 172 -7.11 -1.00 4.55
CA VAL A 172 -8.29 -1.70 5.09
C VAL A 172 -9.45 -1.62 4.12
N LEU A 173 -9.81 -0.42 3.69
CA LEU A 173 -10.94 -0.19 2.79
C LEU A 173 -10.78 -0.92 1.46
N ALA A 174 -9.58 -0.82 0.87
CA ALA A 174 -9.29 -1.44 -0.41
C ALA A 174 -9.32 -2.98 -0.36
N ARG A 175 -8.95 -3.59 0.78
CA ARG A 175 -8.83 -5.06 0.90
C ARG A 175 -10.06 -5.75 1.49
N THR A 176 -10.95 -5.04 2.14
CA THR A 176 -12.11 -5.62 2.81
C THR A 176 -12.98 -6.46 1.85
N ALA A 177 -13.22 -5.98 0.62
CA ALA A 177 -13.98 -6.71 -0.38
C ALA A 177 -13.29 -8.03 -0.80
N ALA A 178 -11.97 -7.99 -0.99
CA ALA A 178 -11.20 -9.19 -1.33
C ALA A 178 -11.18 -10.20 -0.18
N TRP A 179 -10.96 -9.77 1.07
CA TRP A 179 -11.00 -10.66 2.23
C TRP A 179 -12.36 -11.32 2.40
N THR A 180 -13.45 -10.55 2.27
CA THR A 180 -14.83 -11.08 2.27
C THR A 180 -15.00 -12.14 1.18
N SER A 181 -14.61 -11.83 -0.05
CA SER A 181 -14.71 -12.77 -1.18
C SER A 181 -13.89 -14.04 -0.97
N LEU A 182 -12.69 -13.92 -0.38
CA LEU A 182 -11.84 -15.09 -0.09
C LEU A 182 -12.46 -16.00 0.97
N CYS A 183 -13.05 -15.43 2.03
CA CYS A 183 -13.77 -16.19 3.04
C CYS A 183 -14.96 -16.93 2.41
N MET A 184 -15.83 -16.22 1.68
CA MET A 184 -17.06 -16.79 1.10
C MET A 184 -16.81 -17.82 0.00
N LYS A 185 -15.71 -17.73 -0.76
CA LYS A 185 -15.37 -18.74 -1.79
C LYS A 185 -15.00 -20.10 -1.21
N ASN A 186 -14.64 -20.15 0.04
CA ASN A 186 -14.16 -21.35 0.72
C ASN A 186 -15.24 -21.97 1.65
N GLU A 187 -16.51 -21.57 1.55
CA GLU A 187 -17.65 -22.15 2.27
C GLU A 187 -18.07 -23.55 1.76
N ARG A 188 -17.17 -24.32 1.11
CA ARG A 188 -17.51 -25.66 0.58
C ARG A 188 -16.79 -26.75 1.36
#